data_c996fb4f13b1a162d9abb3c083fb25eb
#
_entry.id   c996fb4f13b1a162d9abb3c083fb25eb
#
_cell.length_a   1.000
_cell.length_b   1.000
_cell.length_c   1.000
_cell.angle_alpha   90.00
_cell.angle_beta   90.00
_cell.angle_gamma   90.00
#
_symmetry.space_group_name_H-M   'P 1'
#
loop_
_entity.id
_entity.type
_entity.pdbx_description
1 polymer ?
#
loop_
_entity_poly.entity_id
_entity_poly.type
_entity_poly.pdbx_seq_one_letter_code
_entity_poly.pdbx_strand_id
1 'polypeptide(L)'
;MISKSAHICEGAKLGKDVTVEPFAYIAADVEIGDGCWIGPGAVILDGARLGKNCKVHTAAVVAGLPQDLKFKGEYSTAVVGDNTTIRECATISRG
;
A
#
# COMPACT_ATOMS: atom_id res chain seq x y z
N MET A 1 2.06 13.10 7.84
CA MET A 1 1.57 12.83 9.22
C MET A 1 1.11 11.38 9.31
N ILE A 2 1.51 10.70 10.36
CA ILE A 2 1.14 9.29 10.54
C ILE A 2 0.24 9.18 11.76
N SER A 3 -0.97 8.64 11.57
CA SER A 3 -1.93 8.45 12.65
C SER A 3 -1.42 7.44 13.68
N LYS A 4 -1.65 7.70 14.95
CA LYS A 4 -1.32 6.75 16.01
C LYS A 4 -2.14 5.47 15.93
N SER A 5 -3.29 5.51 15.27
CA SER A 5 -4.16 4.34 15.11
C SER A 5 -3.83 3.53 13.86
N ALA A 6 -2.86 3.95 13.05
CA ALA A 6 -2.38 3.17 11.92
C ALA A 6 -1.40 2.12 12.41
N HIS A 7 -1.38 0.96 11.74
CA HIS A 7 -0.39 -0.08 12.03
C HIS A 7 0.62 -0.12 10.89
N ILE A 8 1.84 0.26 11.18
CA ILE A 8 2.94 0.24 10.22
C ILE A 8 3.97 -0.75 10.71
N CYS A 9 4.18 -1.82 9.96
CA CYS A 9 5.14 -2.84 10.34
C CYS A 9 6.57 -2.31 10.23
N GLU A 10 7.45 -2.78 11.10
CA GLU A 10 8.85 -2.45 11.05
C GLU A 10 9.44 -2.91 9.70
N GLY A 11 10.22 -2.06 9.08
CA GLY A 11 10.80 -2.35 7.77
C GLY A 11 10.15 -1.60 6.62
N ALA A 12 8.91 -1.14 6.79
CA ALA A 12 8.25 -0.34 5.75
C ALA A 12 9.01 0.97 5.51
N LYS A 13 9.17 1.35 4.25
CA LYS A 13 9.88 2.56 3.85
C LYS A 13 8.88 3.60 3.37
N LEU A 14 8.77 4.68 4.13
CA LEU A 14 7.87 5.79 3.80
C LEU A 14 8.71 6.99 3.41
N GLY A 15 8.34 7.63 2.30
CA GLY A 15 8.99 8.83 1.82
C GLY A 15 8.61 10.05 2.66
N LYS A 16 8.98 11.24 2.16
CA LYS A 16 8.70 12.51 2.83
C LYS A 16 7.23 12.88 2.66
N ASP A 17 6.68 13.51 3.68
CA ASP A 17 5.32 14.07 3.64
C ASP A 17 4.25 13.03 3.32
N VAL A 18 4.47 11.77 3.69
CA VAL A 18 3.47 10.73 3.58
C VAL A 18 2.45 10.90 4.71
N THR A 19 1.18 10.85 4.36
CA THR A 19 0.09 10.89 5.34
C THR A 19 -0.53 9.50 5.43
N VAL A 20 -0.62 8.96 6.64
CA VAL A 20 -1.27 7.67 6.91
C VAL A 20 -2.40 7.91 7.89
N GLU A 21 -3.62 7.66 7.43
CA GLU A 21 -4.83 7.91 8.20
C GLU A 21 -5.11 6.78 9.20
N PRO A 22 -6.05 6.99 10.15
CA PRO A 22 -6.34 5.97 11.16
C PRO A 22 -6.73 4.62 10.58
N PHE A 23 -6.31 3.56 11.25
CA PHE A 23 -6.66 2.17 10.95
C PHE A 23 -6.11 1.65 9.62
N ALA A 24 -5.23 2.39 8.95
CA ALA A 24 -4.51 1.86 7.81
C ALA A 24 -3.52 0.79 8.28
N TYR A 25 -3.26 -0.20 7.43
CA TYR A 25 -2.27 -1.24 7.71
C TYR A 25 -1.21 -1.20 6.62
N ILE A 26 0.06 -1.13 7.02
CA ILE A 26 1.18 -1.15 6.09
C ILE A 26 2.13 -2.25 6.52
N ALA A 27 2.32 -3.24 5.63
CA ALA A 27 3.18 -4.38 5.90
C ALA A 27 4.68 -3.99 5.82
N ALA A 28 5.55 -4.90 6.19
CA ALA A 28 6.97 -4.61 6.32
C ALA A 28 7.69 -4.42 4.98
N ASP A 29 7.34 -5.22 3.97
CA ASP A 29 7.99 -5.16 2.65
C ASP A 29 7.24 -4.21 1.72
N VAL A 30 7.18 -2.94 2.13
CA VAL A 30 6.42 -1.90 1.41
C VAL A 30 7.32 -0.69 1.24
N GLU A 31 7.26 -0.07 0.05
CA GLU A 31 7.90 1.21 -0.22
C GLU A 31 6.85 2.18 -0.72
N ILE A 32 6.76 3.33 -0.07
CA ILE A 32 5.78 4.36 -0.40
C ILE A 32 6.53 5.64 -0.70
N GLY A 33 6.33 6.17 -1.91
CA GLY A 33 7.01 7.37 -2.36
C GLY A 33 6.52 8.65 -1.67
N ASP A 34 7.22 9.74 -1.92
CA ASP A 34 6.95 11.03 -1.28
C ASP A 34 5.54 11.54 -1.60
N GLY A 35 4.93 12.18 -0.62
CA GLY A 35 3.66 12.88 -0.81
C GLY A 35 2.43 11.99 -0.93
N CYS A 36 2.56 10.69 -0.69
CA CYS A 36 1.41 9.79 -0.78
C CYS A 36 0.43 10.01 0.37
N TRP A 37 -0.84 9.73 0.09
CA TRP A 37 -1.90 9.74 1.10
C TRP A 37 -2.51 8.35 1.20
N ILE A 38 -2.44 7.76 2.38
CA ILE A 38 -2.99 6.43 2.65
C ILE A 38 -4.23 6.62 3.52
N GLY A 39 -5.38 6.36 2.93
CA GLY A 39 -6.67 6.64 3.56
C GLY A 39 -7.02 5.71 4.71
N PRO A 40 -8.07 6.06 5.47
CA PRO A 40 -8.47 5.27 6.63
C PRO A 40 -8.83 3.84 6.25
N GLY A 41 -8.30 2.87 6.99
CA GLY A 41 -8.61 1.47 6.74
C GLY A 41 -8.03 0.86 5.47
N ALA A 42 -7.19 1.59 4.74
CA ALA A 42 -6.51 1.02 3.58
C ALA A 42 -5.50 -0.04 4.01
N VAL A 43 -5.28 -1.03 3.17
CA VAL A 43 -4.40 -2.16 3.47
C VAL A 43 -3.31 -2.24 2.41
N ILE A 44 -2.07 -2.04 2.82
CA ILE A 44 -0.91 -2.11 1.94
C ILE A 44 -0.09 -3.31 2.35
N LEU A 45 -0.05 -4.34 1.51
CA LEU A 45 0.56 -5.62 1.85
C LEU A 45 1.98 -5.74 1.28
N ASP A 46 2.69 -6.79 1.70
CA ASP A 46 4.07 -7.03 1.26
C ASP A 46 4.18 -7.05 -0.25
N GLY A 47 5.20 -6.42 -0.76
CA GLY A 47 5.46 -6.33 -2.20
C GLY A 47 4.95 -5.06 -2.84
N ALA A 48 4.23 -4.20 -2.11
CA ALA A 48 3.73 -2.95 -2.67
C ALA A 48 4.86 -1.93 -2.87
N ARG A 49 4.87 -1.29 -4.03
CA ARG A 49 5.82 -0.23 -4.38
C ARG A 49 5.03 0.93 -4.97
N LEU A 50 4.74 1.92 -4.13
CA LEU A 50 3.97 3.09 -4.55
C LEU A 50 4.92 4.21 -4.96
N GLY A 51 4.66 4.80 -6.11
CA GLY A 51 5.38 5.98 -6.57
C GLY A 51 5.02 7.22 -5.76
N LYS A 52 5.36 8.40 -6.29
CA LYS A 52 5.11 9.67 -5.59
C LYS A 52 3.67 10.12 -5.77
N ASN A 53 3.15 10.80 -4.75
CA ASN A 53 1.84 11.47 -4.80
C ASN A 53 0.69 10.53 -5.14
N CYS A 54 0.78 9.28 -4.74
CA CYS A 54 -0.34 8.33 -4.90
C CYS A 54 -1.37 8.56 -3.79
N LYS A 55 -2.63 8.26 -4.10
CA LYS A 55 -3.72 8.33 -3.13
C LYS A 55 -4.39 6.98 -3.05
N VAL A 56 -4.41 6.39 -1.87
CA VAL A 56 -5.04 5.10 -1.63
C VAL A 56 -6.25 5.34 -0.74
N HIS A 57 -7.44 5.12 -1.26
CA HIS A 57 -8.67 5.44 -0.55
C HIS A 57 -9.06 4.33 0.43
N THR A 58 -10.09 4.61 1.21
CA THR A 58 -10.57 3.73 2.28
C THR A 58 -10.84 2.32 1.78
N ALA A 59 -10.39 1.32 2.54
CA ALA A 59 -10.61 -0.10 2.29
C ALA A 59 -10.04 -0.62 0.97
N ALA A 60 -9.21 0.14 0.26
CA ALA A 60 -8.47 -0.39 -0.87
C ALA A 60 -7.38 -1.35 -0.38
N VAL A 61 -7.07 -2.39 -1.17
CA VAL A 61 -6.03 -3.36 -0.85
C VAL A 61 -4.99 -3.33 -1.96
N VAL A 62 -3.74 -3.03 -1.58
CA VAL A 62 -2.63 -2.98 -2.53
C VAL A 62 -1.69 -4.14 -2.26
N ALA A 63 -1.29 -4.83 -3.33
CA ALA A 63 -0.40 -5.99 -3.30
C ALA A 63 -1.03 -7.22 -2.64
N GLY A 64 -2.35 -7.36 -2.75
CA GLY A 64 -3.00 -8.60 -2.33
C GLY A 64 -2.44 -9.80 -3.09
N LEU A 65 -2.56 -10.98 -2.49
CA LEU A 65 -2.11 -12.20 -3.15
C LEU A 65 -2.91 -12.42 -4.43
N PRO A 66 -2.25 -12.82 -5.52
CA PRO A 66 -2.97 -13.16 -6.75
C PRO A 66 -3.96 -14.30 -6.52
N GLN A 67 -5.11 -14.21 -7.19
CA GLN A 67 -6.12 -15.27 -7.13
C GLN A 67 -5.91 -16.29 -8.26
N ASP A 68 -4.66 -16.49 -8.65
CA ASP A 68 -4.29 -17.44 -9.69
C ASP A 68 -3.97 -18.79 -9.02
N LEU A 69 -4.65 -19.85 -9.46
CA LEU A 69 -4.41 -21.20 -8.95
C LEU A 69 -2.98 -21.68 -9.19
N LYS A 70 -2.26 -21.05 -10.10
CA LYS A 70 -0.87 -21.37 -10.39
C LYS A 70 0.13 -20.62 -9.53
N PHE A 71 -0.34 -19.68 -8.71
CA PHE A 71 0.56 -18.94 -7.85
C PHE A 71 1.14 -19.87 -6.78
N LYS A 72 2.46 -19.91 -6.69
CA LYS A 72 3.16 -20.82 -5.78
C LYS A 72 3.89 -20.09 -4.66
N GLY A 73 3.50 -18.86 -4.36
CA GLY A 73 4.12 -18.10 -3.30
C GLY A 73 5.45 -17.46 -3.69
N GLU A 74 5.75 -17.34 -5.00
CA GLU A 74 6.95 -16.66 -5.45
C GLU A 74 6.94 -15.20 -5.00
N TYR A 75 8.14 -14.66 -4.77
CA TYR A 75 8.25 -13.24 -4.48
C TYR A 75 7.81 -12.42 -5.70
N SER A 76 6.89 -11.52 -5.48
CA SER A 76 6.43 -10.62 -6.53
C SER A 76 6.10 -9.27 -5.93
N THR A 77 5.99 -8.25 -6.78
CA THR A 77 5.68 -6.90 -6.35
C THR A 77 4.49 -6.36 -7.12
N ALA A 78 3.81 -5.38 -6.53
CA ALA A 78 2.82 -4.58 -7.21
C ALA A 78 3.36 -3.15 -7.29
N VAL A 79 3.70 -2.71 -8.50
CA VAL A 79 4.26 -1.39 -8.71
C VAL A 79 3.16 -0.44 -9.17
N VAL A 80 2.98 0.64 -8.44
CA VAL A 80 1.98 1.67 -8.75
C VAL A 80 2.73 2.93 -9.15
N GLY A 81 2.44 3.43 -10.34
CA GLY A 81 3.11 4.62 -10.87
C GLY A 81 2.77 5.87 -10.09
N ASP A 82 3.55 6.94 -10.33
CA ASP A 82 3.35 8.23 -9.67
C ASP A 82 1.96 8.80 -9.98
N ASN A 83 1.42 9.56 -9.04
CA ASN A 83 0.16 10.29 -9.17
C ASN A 83 -1.06 9.40 -9.45
N THR A 84 -0.99 8.14 -9.05
CA THR A 84 -2.09 7.20 -9.21
C THR A 84 -3.07 7.31 -8.04
N THR A 85 -4.36 7.25 -8.34
CA THR A 85 -5.42 7.19 -7.32
C THR A 85 -6.03 5.81 -7.32
N ILE A 86 -5.97 5.12 -6.18
CA ILE A 86 -6.59 3.81 -5.98
C ILE A 86 -7.86 4.05 -5.16
N ARG A 87 -9.00 3.77 -5.77
CA ARG A 87 -10.29 4.12 -5.19
C ARG A 87 -10.71 3.12 -4.12
N GLU A 88 -11.80 3.47 -3.42
CA GLU A 88 -12.35 2.67 -2.33
C GLU A 88 -12.66 1.26 -2.76
N CYS A 89 -12.30 0.29 -1.92
CA CYS A 89 -12.54 -1.13 -2.14
C CYS A 89 -11.88 -1.70 -3.40
N ALA A 90 -10.99 -0.96 -4.06
CA ALA A 90 -10.22 -1.49 -5.17
C ALA A 90 -9.16 -2.47 -4.67
N THR A 91 -8.77 -3.40 -5.51
CA THR A 91 -7.73 -4.38 -5.19
C THR A 91 -6.67 -4.36 -6.28
N ILE A 92 -5.42 -4.20 -5.87
CA ILE A 92 -4.25 -4.32 -6.74
C ILE A 92 -3.48 -5.55 -6.29
N SER A 93 -3.42 -6.57 -7.14
CA SER A 93 -2.73 -7.81 -6.81
C SER A 93 -1.26 -7.76 -7.18
N ARG A 94 -0.43 -8.50 -6.44
CA ARG A 94 0.96 -8.75 -6.83
C ARG A 94 0.97 -9.66 -8.05
N GLY A 95 1.79 -9.32 -8.96
CA GLY A 95 1.75 -10.02 -10.17
C GLY A 95 2.68 -11.02 -10.47
#